data_236f661826a53e2fd1a1a1e84e319ff4
#
_entry.id   236f661826a53e2fd1a1a1e84e319ff4
#
_cell.length_a   1.000
_cell.length_b   1.000
_cell.length_c   1.000
_cell.angle_alpha   90.00
_cell.angle_beta   90.00
_cell.angle_gamma   90.00
#
_symmetry.space_group_name_H-M   'P 1'
#
loop_
_entity.id
_entity.type
_entity.pdbx_description
1 polymer ?
#
loop_
_entity_poly.entity_id
_entity_poly.type
_entity_poly.pdbx_seq_one_letter_code
_entity_poly.pdbx_strand_id
1 'polypeptide(L)'
;MSVHTFDIKSKVTRKINVPVDADGYIPRIRFTQDPNKLAVMTLNRHQNRFDLYFADPRSTVAKLALRDESDTYIRENVFDNIVFYPENFSFVSEKSGYNHLYWYSIGGNLLKQVTAGQYEVQEFLGYDPKEGSFYFSSNEESPMRSAIYKIDRKGKKTRLSSQAGTNSAQFSANMKYYMNRYSNLDTPTVITLNDNTGKTLATLMDNAALKQEISGYDMPRKEFFTFQTSDGTH
;
A
#
# COMPACT_ATOMS: atom_id res chain seq x y z
N MET A 1 7.48 -7.04 -25.07
CA MET A 1 8.47 -6.50 -24.10
C MET A 1 9.35 -7.64 -23.57
N SER A 2 10.55 -7.34 -23.02
CA SER A 2 11.43 -8.38 -22.43
C SER A 2 12.35 -7.76 -21.37
N VAL A 3 12.77 -8.60 -20.41
CA VAL A 3 13.69 -8.23 -19.33
C VAL A 3 15.04 -8.88 -19.59
N HIS A 4 16.12 -8.14 -19.38
CA HIS A 4 17.47 -8.61 -19.55
C HIS A 4 18.31 -8.27 -18.33
N THR A 5 19.27 -9.14 -18.01
CA THR A 5 20.33 -8.87 -17.05
C THR A 5 21.65 -8.67 -17.77
N PHE A 6 22.48 -7.77 -17.26
CA PHE A 6 23.85 -7.54 -17.74
C PHE A 6 24.83 -7.81 -16.59
N ASP A 7 25.69 -8.77 -16.78
CA ASP A 7 26.76 -9.07 -15.84
C ASP A 7 27.96 -8.15 -16.08
N ILE A 8 28.26 -7.30 -15.10
CA ILE A 8 29.29 -6.27 -15.19
C ILE A 8 30.70 -6.86 -15.33
N LYS A 9 30.94 -8.03 -14.73
CA LYS A 9 32.26 -8.69 -14.75
C LYS A 9 32.53 -9.39 -16.08
N SER A 10 31.60 -10.25 -16.50
CA SER A 10 31.71 -11.04 -17.72
C SER A 10 31.30 -10.29 -18.98
N LYS A 11 30.67 -9.09 -18.85
CA LYS A 11 30.10 -8.30 -19.94
C LYS A 11 29.06 -9.04 -20.79
N VAL A 12 28.37 -10.01 -20.19
CA VAL A 12 27.37 -10.83 -20.87
C VAL A 12 25.97 -10.34 -20.52
N THR A 13 25.14 -10.15 -21.58
CA THR A 13 23.71 -9.89 -21.45
C THR A 13 22.92 -11.22 -21.58
N ARG A 14 21.97 -11.44 -20.69
CA ARG A 14 21.07 -12.61 -20.75
C ARG A 14 19.63 -12.14 -20.69
N LYS A 15 18.75 -12.76 -21.49
CA LYS A 15 17.32 -12.55 -21.43
C LYS A 15 16.75 -13.38 -20.29
N ILE A 16 15.94 -12.76 -19.42
CA ILE A 16 15.15 -13.46 -18.39
C ILE A 16 13.90 -14.07 -19.05
N ASN A 17 13.63 -15.33 -18.76
CA ASN A 17 12.52 -16.09 -19.33
C ASN A 17 11.22 -15.84 -18.55
N VAL A 18 10.74 -14.60 -18.55
CA VAL A 18 9.43 -14.26 -17.98
C VAL A 18 8.37 -14.43 -19.07
N PRO A 19 7.30 -15.20 -18.81
CA PRO A 19 6.15 -15.25 -19.70
C PRO A 19 5.45 -13.90 -19.75
N VAL A 20 5.39 -13.31 -20.94
CA VAL A 20 4.67 -12.06 -21.19
C VAL A 20 3.84 -12.26 -22.45
N ASP A 21 2.57 -11.90 -22.42
CA ASP A 21 1.71 -11.91 -23.59
C ASP A 21 2.31 -11.01 -24.69
N ALA A 22 2.08 -11.34 -25.96
CA ALA A 22 2.70 -10.64 -27.10
C ALA A 22 2.41 -9.13 -27.08
N ASP A 23 1.21 -8.75 -26.63
CA ASP A 23 0.72 -7.37 -26.48
C ASP A 23 0.62 -6.91 -25.00
N GLY A 24 1.16 -7.73 -24.07
CA GLY A 24 1.17 -7.44 -22.63
C GLY A 24 2.24 -6.43 -22.21
N TYR A 25 2.23 -6.11 -20.93
CA TYR A 25 3.09 -5.11 -20.32
C TYR A 25 4.00 -5.70 -19.24
N ILE A 26 5.10 -5.03 -19.00
CA ILE A 26 5.96 -5.20 -17.81
C ILE A 26 5.94 -3.86 -17.05
N PRO A 27 4.93 -3.64 -16.19
CA PRO A 27 4.76 -2.34 -15.54
C PRO A 27 5.88 -2.01 -14.56
N ARG A 28 6.43 -3.02 -13.86
CA ARG A 28 7.48 -2.80 -12.84
C ARG A 28 8.46 -3.96 -12.79
N ILE A 29 9.70 -3.62 -12.45
CA ILE A 29 10.75 -4.55 -12.04
C ILE A 29 11.29 -4.03 -10.72
N ARG A 30 11.42 -4.88 -9.70
CA ARG A 30 11.92 -4.48 -8.38
C ARG A 30 12.93 -5.49 -7.84
N PHE A 31 13.94 -5.00 -7.16
CA PHE A 31 14.80 -5.86 -6.36
C PHE A 31 14.05 -6.30 -5.11
N THR A 32 14.18 -7.58 -4.77
CA THR A 32 13.76 -8.10 -3.47
C THR A 32 14.91 -7.94 -2.47
N GLN A 33 14.72 -8.41 -1.23
CA GLN A 33 15.82 -8.47 -0.25
C GLN A 33 16.74 -9.69 -0.45
N ASP A 34 16.38 -10.59 -1.36
CA ASP A 34 17.22 -11.71 -1.80
C ASP A 34 17.93 -11.34 -3.12
N PRO A 35 19.28 -11.26 -3.16
CA PRO A 35 20.01 -10.88 -4.36
C PRO A 35 19.85 -11.85 -5.54
N ASN A 36 19.33 -13.06 -5.30
CA ASN A 36 19.04 -14.05 -6.33
C ASN A 36 17.60 -13.99 -6.83
N LYS A 37 16.79 -13.04 -6.35
CA LYS A 37 15.39 -12.87 -6.75
C LYS A 37 15.10 -11.45 -7.22
N LEU A 38 14.86 -11.32 -8.50
CA LEU A 38 14.31 -10.13 -9.12
C LEU A 38 12.79 -10.31 -9.25
N ALA A 39 12.03 -9.38 -8.71
CA ALA A 39 10.58 -9.34 -8.89
C ALA A 39 10.29 -8.70 -10.25
N VAL A 40 9.63 -9.44 -11.14
CA VAL A 40 9.15 -8.96 -12.43
C VAL A 40 7.64 -9.06 -12.45
N MET A 41 6.99 -7.94 -12.71
CA MET A 41 5.54 -7.83 -12.77
C MET A 41 5.11 -7.78 -14.22
N THR A 42 4.09 -8.56 -14.57
CA THR A 42 3.50 -8.52 -15.91
C THR A 42 2.00 -8.25 -15.80
N LEU A 43 1.46 -7.66 -16.85
CA LEU A 43 0.05 -7.33 -16.97
C LEU A 43 -0.39 -7.65 -18.40
N ASN A 44 -1.55 -8.31 -18.56
CA ASN A 44 -2.10 -8.57 -19.88
C ASN A 44 -2.63 -7.26 -20.52
N ARG A 45 -2.97 -7.30 -21.80
CA ARG A 45 -3.45 -6.12 -22.56
C ARG A 45 -4.72 -5.52 -21.97
N HIS A 46 -5.63 -6.33 -21.44
CA HIS A 46 -6.87 -5.89 -20.82
C HIS A 46 -6.69 -5.34 -19.40
N GLN A 47 -5.46 -5.44 -18.85
CA GLN A 47 -5.09 -4.98 -17.50
C GLN A 47 -5.93 -5.60 -16.38
N ASN A 48 -6.43 -6.80 -16.59
CA ASN A 48 -7.26 -7.52 -15.64
C ASN A 48 -6.61 -8.84 -15.13
N ARG A 49 -5.38 -9.15 -15.59
CA ARG A 49 -4.56 -10.24 -15.08
C ARG A 49 -3.15 -9.73 -14.80
N PHE A 50 -2.79 -9.73 -13.54
CA PHE A 50 -1.48 -9.38 -13.01
C PHE A 50 -0.74 -10.64 -12.56
N ASP A 51 0.51 -10.78 -12.99
CA ASP A 51 1.39 -11.85 -12.55
C ASP A 51 2.67 -11.26 -11.95
N LEU A 52 3.03 -11.75 -10.75
CA LEU A 52 4.32 -11.49 -10.12
C LEU A 52 5.22 -12.72 -10.31
N TYR A 53 6.36 -12.53 -10.95
CA TYR A 53 7.39 -13.55 -11.09
C TYR A 53 8.60 -13.21 -10.21
N PHE A 54 9.18 -14.24 -9.59
CA PHE A 54 10.53 -14.16 -9.07
C PHE A 54 11.49 -14.81 -10.06
N ALA A 55 12.42 -14.01 -10.56
CA ALA A 55 13.40 -14.41 -11.55
C ALA A 55 14.81 -14.42 -10.93
N ASP A 56 15.57 -15.45 -11.19
CA ASP A 56 16.99 -15.49 -10.88
C ASP A 56 17.77 -14.80 -12.01
N PRO A 57 18.47 -13.69 -11.71
CA PRO A 57 19.18 -12.92 -12.73
C PRO A 57 20.38 -13.66 -13.35
N ARG A 58 20.83 -14.77 -12.75
CA ARG A 58 21.98 -15.56 -13.23
C ARG A 58 21.52 -16.73 -14.11
N SER A 59 20.60 -17.55 -13.60
CA SER A 59 20.04 -18.69 -14.35
C SER A 59 19.00 -18.28 -15.36
N THR A 60 18.47 -17.05 -15.28
CA THR A 60 17.39 -16.49 -16.09
C THR A 60 16.02 -17.17 -15.94
N VAL A 61 15.90 -18.12 -15.00
CA VAL A 61 14.66 -18.83 -14.73
C VAL A 61 13.73 -17.90 -13.92
N ALA A 62 12.48 -17.80 -14.38
CA ALA A 62 11.41 -17.08 -13.67
C ALA A 62 10.34 -18.07 -13.20
N LYS A 63 9.87 -17.90 -11.98
CA LYS A 63 8.78 -18.67 -11.37
C LYS A 63 7.64 -17.75 -11.00
N LEU A 64 6.42 -18.15 -11.36
CA LEU A 64 5.22 -17.43 -10.93
C LEU A 64 5.09 -17.55 -9.41
N ALA A 65 5.01 -16.39 -8.73
CA ALA A 65 4.83 -16.29 -7.30
C ALA A 65 3.39 -15.96 -6.92
N LEU A 66 2.72 -15.12 -7.73
CA LEU A 66 1.36 -14.70 -7.49
C LEU A 66 0.69 -14.35 -8.80
N ARG A 67 -0.58 -14.73 -8.93
CA ARG A 67 -1.51 -14.23 -9.93
C ARG A 67 -2.68 -13.56 -9.26
N ASP A 68 -3.07 -12.40 -9.77
CA ASP A 68 -4.28 -11.68 -9.39
C ASP A 68 -5.10 -11.40 -10.63
N GLU A 69 -6.40 -11.61 -10.56
CA GLU A 69 -7.33 -11.46 -11.68
C GLU A 69 -8.56 -10.65 -11.22
N SER A 70 -9.11 -9.86 -12.13
CA SER A 70 -10.29 -9.03 -11.90
C SER A 70 -11.23 -9.14 -13.09
N ASP A 71 -12.53 -9.06 -12.84
CA ASP A 71 -13.54 -9.00 -13.91
C ASP A 71 -13.53 -7.64 -14.63
N THR A 72 -12.91 -6.62 -14.02
CA THR A 72 -12.79 -5.28 -14.60
C THR A 72 -11.33 -4.99 -14.97
N TYR A 73 -10.60 -4.25 -14.15
CA TYR A 73 -9.17 -3.99 -14.33
C TYR A 73 -8.47 -3.91 -12.97
N ILE A 74 -7.16 -4.13 -12.97
CA ILE A 74 -6.33 -4.04 -11.78
C ILE A 74 -5.75 -2.62 -11.69
N ARG A 75 -5.93 -1.97 -10.55
CA ARG A 75 -5.47 -0.59 -10.32
C ARG A 75 -3.95 -0.50 -10.37
N GLU A 76 -3.42 0.57 -10.96
CA GLU A 76 -1.98 0.77 -11.09
C GLU A 76 -1.24 0.82 -9.75
N ASN A 77 -1.86 1.37 -8.71
CA ASN A 77 -1.27 1.47 -7.38
C ASN A 77 -0.90 0.11 -6.74
N VAL A 78 -1.50 -0.99 -7.20
CA VAL A 78 -1.15 -2.35 -6.75
C VAL A 78 0.33 -2.64 -6.98
N PHE A 79 0.91 -2.20 -8.11
CA PHE A 79 2.31 -2.46 -8.47
C PHE A 79 3.30 -1.75 -7.55
N ASP A 80 2.90 -0.59 -7.01
CA ASP A 80 3.75 0.24 -6.16
C ASP A 80 3.62 -0.11 -4.66
N ASN A 81 2.55 -0.80 -4.27
CA ASN A 81 2.26 -1.18 -2.88
C ASN A 81 2.79 -2.58 -2.48
N ILE A 82 3.59 -3.24 -3.34
CA ILE A 82 4.25 -4.49 -2.98
C ILE A 82 5.52 -4.15 -2.20
N VAL A 83 5.64 -4.64 -0.97
CA VAL A 83 6.84 -4.48 -0.14
C VAL A 83 7.43 -5.85 0.15
N PHE A 84 8.72 -6.02 -0.21
CA PHE A 84 9.44 -7.27 -0.02
C PHE A 84 10.22 -7.27 1.30
N TYR A 85 10.12 -8.37 2.03
CA TYR A 85 10.86 -8.70 3.24
C TYR A 85 11.73 -9.95 2.96
N PRO A 86 12.66 -10.34 3.84
CA PRO A 86 13.53 -11.49 3.57
C PRO A 86 12.79 -12.77 3.21
N GLU A 87 11.67 -13.06 3.89
CA GLU A 87 10.92 -14.31 3.71
C GLU A 87 9.48 -14.11 3.24
N ASN A 88 9.03 -12.86 3.13
CA ASN A 88 7.64 -12.53 2.87
C ASN A 88 7.51 -11.33 1.95
N PHE A 89 6.30 -11.10 1.46
CA PHE A 89 5.92 -9.84 0.84
C PHE A 89 4.46 -9.49 1.11
N SER A 90 4.17 -8.19 1.12
CA SER A 90 2.82 -7.67 1.16
C SER A 90 2.26 -7.50 -0.24
N PHE A 91 0.96 -7.70 -0.38
CA PHE A 91 0.21 -7.46 -1.60
C PHE A 91 -1.16 -6.90 -1.27
N VAL A 92 -1.63 -5.92 -2.02
CA VAL A 92 -2.99 -5.40 -1.92
C VAL A 92 -3.79 -5.86 -3.13
N SER A 93 -5.05 -6.25 -2.92
CA SER A 93 -5.91 -6.77 -4.00
C SER A 93 -7.37 -6.58 -3.66
N GLU A 94 -8.19 -6.38 -4.69
CA GLU A 94 -9.65 -6.28 -4.61
C GLU A 94 -10.37 -7.63 -4.77
N LYS A 95 -9.64 -8.75 -4.83
CA LYS A 95 -10.19 -10.10 -5.07
C LYS A 95 -11.25 -10.57 -4.06
N SER A 96 -11.38 -9.89 -2.92
CA SER A 96 -12.42 -10.14 -1.91
C SER A 96 -13.53 -9.08 -1.92
N GLY A 97 -13.63 -8.25 -2.97
CA GLY A 97 -14.66 -7.22 -3.16
C GLY A 97 -14.20 -5.81 -2.81
N TYR A 98 -13.23 -5.66 -1.93
CA TYR A 98 -12.60 -4.40 -1.54
C TYR A 98 -11.08 -4.56 -1.55
N ASN A 99 -10.35 -3.44 -1.66
CA ASN A 99 -8.89 -3.47 -1.63
C ASN A 99 -8.40 -3.83 -0.22
N HIS A 100 -7.87 -5.05 -0.07
CA HIS A 100 -7.37 -5.58 1.19
C HIS A 100 -5.91 -5.98 1.14
N LEU A 101 -5.28 -6.00 2.33
CA LEU A 101 -3.89 -6.41 2.51
C LEU A 101 -3.80 -7.93 2.68
N TYR A 102 -2.92 -8.53 1.89
CA TYR A 102 -2.56 -9.94 1.92
C TYR A 102 -1.07 -10.10 2.23
N TRP A 103 -0.73 -11.17 2.92
CA TRP A 103 0.63 -11.52 3.30
C TRP A 103 1.02 -12.84 2.69
N TYR A 104 2.10 -12.83 1.91
CA TYR A 104 2.60 -14.00 1.19
C TYR A 104 4.00 -14.37 1.63
N SER A 105 4.35 -15.66 1.56
CA SER A 105 5.74 -16.09 1.63
C SER A 105 6.48 -15.68 0.35
N ILE A 106 7.80 -15.53 0.43
CA ILE A 106 8.65 -15.28 -0.76
C ILE A 106 8.63 -16.46 -1.75
N GLY A 107 8.03 -17.60 -1.39
CA GLY A 107 7.74 -18.72 -2.28
C GLY A 107 6.42 -18.59 -3.06
N GLY A 108 5.61 -17.56 -2.79
CA GLY A 108 4.33 -17.31 -3.44
C GLY A 108 3.11 -17.91 -2.73
N ASN A 109 3.27 -18.53 -1.56
CA ASN A 109 2.12 -19.05 -0.82
C ASN A 109 1.42 -17.96 -0.03
N LEU A 110 0.10 -17.87 -0.15
CA LEU A 110 -0.72 -16.99 0.70
C LEU A 110 -0.66 -17.50 2.14
N LEU A 111 -0.15 -16.68 3.05
CA LEU A 111 -0.06 -16.99 4.47
C LEU A 111 -1.26 -16.45 5.24
N LYS A 112 -1.74 -15.26 4.86
CA LYS A 112 -2.82 -14.59 5.58
C LYS A 112 -3.46 -13.50 4.72
N GLN A 113 -4.80 -13.38 4.76
CA GLN A 113 -5.49 -12.13 4.49
C GLN A 113 -5.45 -11.31 5.78
N VAL A 114 -4.76 -10.17 5.77
CA VAL A 114 -4.49 -9.36 6.97
C VAL A 114 -5.70 -8.51 7.32
N THR A 115 -6.36 -7.94 6.31
CA THR A 115 -7.54 -7.08 6.48
C THR A 115 -8.73 -7.65 5.75
N ALA A 116 -9.94 -7.44 6.30
CA ALA A 116 -11.21 -7.84 5.70
C ALA A 116 -12.32 -6.90 6.16
N GLY A 117 -13.38 -6.75 5.36
CA GLY A 117 -14.54 -5.91 5.68
C GLY A 117 -15.04 -5.12 4.46
N GLN A 118 -16.01 -4.23 4.68
CA GLN A 118 -16.59 -3.37 3.63
C GLN A 118 -15.87 -2.01 3.61
N TYR A 119 -14.57 -2.03 3.40
CA TYR A 119 -13.71 -0.84 3.33
C TYR A 119 -12.45 -1.14 2.52
N GLU A 120 -11.75 -0.11 2.12
CA GLU A 120 -10.50 -0.24 1.38
C GLU A 120 -9.29 0.08 2.26
N VAL A 121 -8.26 -0.72 2.16
CA VAL A 121 -6.90 -0.34 2.53
C VAL A 121 -6.39 0.63 1.47
N GLN A 122 -6.10 1.86 1.88
CA GLN A 122 -5.61 2.91 0.99
C GLN A 122 -4.10 2.82 0.78
N GLU A 123 -3.36 2.49 1.87
CA GLU A 123 -1.91 2.36 1.84
C GLU A 123 -1.43 1.32 2.86
N PHE A 124 -0.49 0.49 2.47
CA PHE A 124 0.28 -0.34 3.39
C PHE A 124 1.49 0.44 3.89
N LEU A 125 1.54 0.72 5.20
CA LEU A 125 2.55 1.59 5.83
C LEU A 125 3.76 0.80 6.35
N GLY A 126 3.63 -0.52 6.52
CA GLY A 126 4.75 -1.38 6.89
C GLY A 126 4.39 -2.51 7.84
N TYR A 127 5.40 -3.33 8.12
CA TYR A 127 5.32 -4.48 9.01
C TYR A 127 6.46 -4.45 10.02
N ASP A 128 6.15 -4.64 11.30
CA ASP A 128 7.15 -4.84 12.36
C ASP A 128 7.36 -6.35 12.58
N PRO A 129 8.50 -6.92 12.14
CA PRO A 129 8.76 -8.35 12.31
C PRO A 129 8.96 -8.77 13.77
N LYS A 130 9.36 -7.86 14.66
CA LYS A 130 9.55 -8.15 16.09
C LYS A 130 8.21 -8.33 16.79
N GLU A 131 7.27 -7.44 16.54
CA GLU A 131 5.93 -7.50 17.11
C GLU A 131 4.97 -8.38 16.28
N GLY A 132 5.29 -8.63 15.00
CA GLY A 132 4.40 -9.28 14.05
C GLY A 132 3.18 -8.42 13.70
N SER A 133 3.36 -7.11 13.70
CA SER A 133 2.28 -6.13 13.53
C SER A 133 2.32 -5.49 12.15
N PHE A 134 1.14 -5.30 11.56
CA PHE A 134 0.93 -4.63 10.27
C PHE A 134 0.34 -3.24 10.51
N TYR A 135 0.82 -2.26 9.73
CA TYR A 135 0.34 -0.88 9.78
C TYR A 135 -0.18 -0.47 8.42
N PHE A 136 -1.35 0.16 8.38
CA PHE A 136 -2.00 0.57 7.14
C PHE A 136 -2.93 1.75 7.36
N SER A 137 -3.28 2.45 6.29
CA SER A 137 -4.37 3.42 6.28
C SER A 137 -5.61 2.83 5.60
N SER A 138 -6.79 3.22 6.05
CA SER A 138 -8.05 2.81 5.42
C SER A 138 -9.13 3.86 5.55
N ASN A 139 -10.16 3.72 4.70
CA ASN A 139 -11.37 4.54 4.69
C ASN A 139 -12.54 3.90 5.46
N GLU A 140 -12.27 2.99 6.39
CA GLU A 140 -13.28 2.20 7.10
C GLU A 140 -14.38 3.04 7.78
N GLU A 141 -14.02 4.22 8.28
CA GLU A 141 -14.98 5.08 8.99
C GLU A 141 -15.88 5.89 8.05
N SER A 142 -15.38 6.20 6.88
CA SER A 142 -16.08 6.99 5.85
C SER A 142 -15.27 6.97 4.56
N PRO A 143 -15.89 6.88 3.38
CA PRO A 143 -15.20 6.99 2.10
C PRO A 143 -14.47 8.32 1.92
N MET A 144 -14.85 9.37 2.68
CA MET A 144 -14.26 10.72 2.63
C MET A 144 -13.14 10.94 3.66
N ARG A 145 -12.73 9.90 4.40
CA ARG A 145 -11.75 10.01 5.47
C ARG A 145 -10.70 8.93 5.35
N SER A 146 -9.54 9.18 5.97
CA SER A 146 -8.52 8.15 6.15
C SER A 146 -8.08 8.12 7.61
N ALA A 147 -7.90 6.92 8.14
CA ALA A 147 -7.39 6.69 9.49
C ALA A 147 -6.25 5.67 9.45
N ILE A 148 -5.36 5.75 10.43
CA ILE A 148 -4.19 4.88 10.56
C ILE A 148 -4.52 3.76 11.54
N TYR A 149 -4.20 2.53 11.14
CA TYR A 149 -4.49 1.32 11.91
C TYR A 149 -3.26 0.44 12.09
N LYS A 150 -3.28 -0.31 13.17
CA LYS A 150 -2.38 -1.42 13.48
C LYS A 150 -3.20 -2.70 13.60
N ILE A 151 -2.72 -3.79 13.01
CA ILE A 151 -3.18 -5.16 13.32
C ILE A 151 -2.01 -5.90 13.96
N ASP A 152 -2.19 -6.39 15.19
CA ASP A 152 -1.17 -7.13 15.90
C ASP A 152 -1.09 -8.61 15.46
N ARG A 153 -0.11 -9.34 16.00
CA ARG A 153 0.10 -10.77 15.70
C ARG A 153 -1.14 -11.62 15.99
N LYS A 154 -1.96 -11.23 16.96
CA LYS A 154 -3.19 -11.94 17.34
C LYS A 154 -4.39 -11.56 16.46
N GLY A 155 -4.22 -10.61 15.55
CA GLY A 155 -5.28 -10.11 14.68
C GLY A 155 -6.13 -9.00 15.29
N LYS A 156 -5.76 -8.46 16.46
CA LYS A 156 -6.45 -7.31 17.04
C LYS A 156 -6.14 -6.06 16.25
N LYS A 157 -7.18 -5.44 15.69
CA LYS A 157 -7.10 -4.14 15.01
C LYS A 157 -7.21 -3.02 16.05
N THR A 158 -6.34 -2.03 15.95
CA THR A 158 -6.32 -0.83 16.79
C THR A 158 -6.16 0.40 15.91
N ARG A 159 -7.01 1.40 16.08
CA ARG A 159 -6.85 2.71 15.44
C ARG A 159 -5.75 3.49 16.15
N LEU A 160 -4.82 4.08 15.37
CA LEU A 160 -3.70 4.87 15.88
C LEU A 160 -3.94 6.38 15.75
N SER A 161 -4.61 6.83 14.69
CA SER A 161 -4.97 8.23 14.49
C SER A 161 -6.18 8.61 15.36
N SER A 162 -6.05 9.64 16.20
CA SER A 162 -7.10 10.03 17.17
C SER A 162 -8.24 10.82 16.55
N GLN A 163 -8.01 11.57 15.45
CA GLN A 163 -8.96 12.54 14.91
C GLN A 163 -9.61 12.08 13.63
N ALA A 164 -10.89 12.41 13.46
CA ALA A 164 -11.66 12.15 12.25
C ALA A 164 -11.30 13.18 11.17
N GLY A 165 -10.87 12.71 10.00
CA GLY A 165 -10.42 13.55 8.88
C GLY A 165 -9.51 12.76 7.95
N THR A 166 -8.63 13.45 7.25
CA THR A 166 -7.60 12.84 6.42
C THR A 166 -6.33 12.67 7.24
N ASN A 167 -5.93 11.43 7.46
CA ASN A 167 -4.68 11.07 8.12
C ASN A 167 -3.77 10.34 7.14
N SER A 168 -2.48 10.69 7.13
CA SER A 168 -1.43 9.94 6.46
C SER A 168 -0.23 9.81 7.37
N ALA A 169 0.47 8.68 7.33
CA ALA A 169 1.54 8.40 8.26
C ALA A 169 2.81 7.95 7.54
N GLN A 170 3.95 8.37 8.08
CA GLN A 170 5.27 7.88 7.69
C GLN A 170 5.95 7.28 8.91
N PHE A 171 6.17 5.96 8.86
CA PHE A 171 6.82 5.23 9.94
C PHE A 171 8.34 5.28 9.86
N SER A 172 8.97 5.25 11.04
CA SER A 172 10.41 5.01 11.15
C SER A 172 10.78 3.59 10.70
N ALA A 173 12.01 3.37 10.25
CA ALA A 173 12.47 2.07 9.77
C ALA A 173 12.29 0.92 10.78
N ASN A 174 12.30 1.21 12.08
CA ASN A 174 12.09 0.24 13.14
C ASN A 174 10.61 0.12 13.60
N MET A 175 9.68 0.80 12.91
CA MET A 175 8.24 0.81 13.18
C MET A 175 7.84 1.25 14.61
N LYS A 176 8.73 1.98 15.32
CA LYS A 176 8.47 2.43 16.70
C LYS A 176 7.82 3.79 16.79
N TYR A 177 8.01 4.62 15.78
CA TYR A 177 7.51 5.98 15.72
C TYR A 177 6.92 6.25 14.35
N TYR A 178 5.98 7.19 14.28
CA TYR A 178 5.49 7.70 13.01
C TYR A 178 5.14 9.18 13.09
N MET A 179 5.33 9.88 11.99
CA MET A 179 4.77 11.20 11.77
C MET A 179 3.38 11.04 11.19
N ASN A 180 2.37 11.62 11.85
CA ASN A 180 1.02 11.72 11.31
C ASN A 180 0.78 13.12 10.75
N ARG A 181 0.29 13.18 9.51
CA ARG A 181 -0.23 14.41 8.90
C ARG A 181 -1.74 14.32 8.93
N TYR A 182 -2.35 15.25 9.64
CA TYR A 182 -3.79 15.31 9.83
C TYR A 182 -4.35 16.62 9.29
N SER A 183 -5.49 16.56 8.62
CA SER A 183 -6.31 17.72 8.27
C SER A 183 -7.78 17.32 8.17
N ASN A 184 -8.66 18.32 8.25
CA ASN A 184 -10.08 18.19 7.91
C ASN A 184 -10.56 19.50 7.26
N LEU A 185 -11.89 19.65 7.05
CA LEU A 185 -12.45 20.82 6.38
C LEU A 185 -12.14 22.14 7.09
N ASP A 186 -12.04 22.12 8.43
CA ASP A 186 -11.89 23.31 9.27
C ASP A 186 -10.50 23.41 9.92
N THR A 187 -9.63 22.42 9.65
CA THR A 187 -8.31 22.34 10.31
C THR A 187 -7.22 22.23 9.25
N PRO A 188 -6.36 23.26 9.10
CA PRO A 188 -5.14 23.18 8.32
C PRO A 188 -4.27 22.00 8.79
N THR A 189 -3.35 21.57 7.92
CA THR A 189 -2.49 20.41 8.21
C THR A 189 -1.77 20.56 9.55
N VAL A 190 -1.98 19.57 10.42
CA VAL A 190 -1.25 19.38 11.67
C VAL A 190 -0.30 18.19 11.51
N ILE A 191 0.94 18.33 11.95
CA ILE A 191 1.94 17.24 11.91
C ILE A 191 2.33 16.90 13.34
N THR A 192 2.16 15.64 13.70
CA THR A 192 2.53 15.11 15.02
C THR A 192 3.53 13.97 14.90
N LEU A 193 4.42 13.86 15.89
CA LEU A 193 5.24 12.68 16.14
C LEU A 193 4.50 11.79 17.14
N ASN A 194 4.34 10.52 16.80
CA ASN A 194 3.61 9.56 17.62
C ASN A 194 4.44 8.28 17.80
N ASP A 195 4.19 7.55 18.88
CA ASP A 195 4.68 6.19 19.03
C ASP A 195 3.75 5.18 18.31
N ASN A 196 4.18 3.93 18.21
CA ASN A 196 3.44 2.87 17.51
C ASN A 196 2.21 2.34 18.28
N THR A 197 1.86 2.96 19.41
CA THR A 197 0.60 2.74 20.12
C THR A 197 -0.46 3.81 19.80
N GLY A 198 -0.07 4.86 19.07
CA GLY A 198 -0.92 6.01 18.74
C GLY A 198 -0.80 7.17 19.71
N LYS A 199 0.07 7.08 20.72
CA LYS A 199 0.30 8.19 21.66
C LYS A 199 1.12 9.29 20.98
N THR A 200 0.59 10.53 20.99
CA THR A 200 1.32 11.71 20.52
C THR A 200 2.45 12.07 21.50
N LEU A 201 3.65 12.18 20.97
CA LEU A 201 4.86 12.55 21.70
C LEU A 201 5.18 14.04 21.55
N ALA A 202 4.95 14.58 20.36
CA ALA A 202 5.17 15.99 20.05
C ALA A 202 4.27 16.47 18.91
N THR A 203 3.89 17.74 18.93
CA THR A 203 3.34 18.45 17.78
C THR A 203 4.48 19.15 17.07
N LEU A 204 4.74 18.77 15.81
CA LEU A 204 5.83 19.35 15.01
C LEU A 204 5.37 20.59 14.24
N MET A 205 4.10 20.62 13.86
CA MET A 205 3.45 21.73 13.17
C MET A 205 1.97 21.74 13.53
N ASP A 206 1.44 22.84 14.02
CA ASP A 206 0.01 23.00 14.34
C ASP A 206 -0.73 23.95 13.39
N ASN A 207 0.02 24.78 12.63
CA ASN A 207 -0.54 25.81 11.76
C ASN A 207 -1.55 26.77 12.47
N ALA A 208 -1.38 27.00 13.77
CA ALA A 208 -2.28 27.84 14.55
C ALA A 208 -2.37 29.27 13.99
N ALA A 209 -1.24 29.85 13.58
CA ALA A 209 -1.20 31.20 12.98
C ALA A 209 -2.01 31.23 11.66
N LEU A 210 -1.83 30.25 10.78
CA LEU A 210 -2.60 30.12 9.54
C LEU A 210 -4.10 29.99 9.83
N LYS A 211 -4.47 29.17 10.82
CA LYS A 211 -5.87 28.98 11.22
C LYS A 211 -6.49 30.29 11.71
N GLN A 212 -5.74 31.07 12.48
CA GLN A 212 -6.16 32.39 12.96
C GLN A 212 -6.33 33.37 11.79
N GLU A 213 -5.39 33.40 10.85
CA GLU A 213 -5.47 34.29 9.69
C GLU A 213 -6.70 33.96 8.82
N ILE A 214 -6.91 32.67 8.49
CA ILE A 214 -8.06 32.19 7.71
C ILE A 214 -9.39 32.56 8.39
N SER A 215 -9.46 32.54 9.72
CA SER A 215 -10.68 32.91 10.47
C SER A 215 -11.12 34.35 10.29
N GLY A 216 -10.23 35.23 9.82
CA GLY A 216 -10.55 36.63 9.49
C GLY A 216 -11.20 36.82 8.13
N TYR A 217 -11.31 35.77 7.30
CA TYR A 217 -11.94 35.83 5.97
C TYR A 217 -13.31 35.17 6.00
N ASP A 218 -14.26 35.73 5.27
CA ASP A 218 -15.57 35.12 5.02
C ASP A 218 -15.43 34.05 3.96
N MET A 219 -14.99 32.85 4.40
CA MET A 219 -14.78 31.68 3.54
C MET A 219 -16.04 30.83 3.48
N PRO A 220 -16.48 30.42 2.28
CA PRO A 220 -17.59 29.47 2.16
C PRO A 220 -17.21 28.14 2.83
N ARG A 221 -18.11 27.61 3.66
CA ARG A 221 -17.91 26.32 4.31
C ARG A 221 -18.16 25.18 3.34
N LYS A 222 -17.29 24.19 3.36
CA LYS A 222 -17.49 22.93 2.66
C LYS A 222 -18.29 21.99 3.55
N GLU A 223 -19.29 21.34 2.99
CA GLU A 223 -20.11 20.36 3.69
C GLU A 223 -20.08 19.02 2.96
N PHE A 224 -20.04 17.94 3.73
CA PHE A 224 -20.27 16.61 3.19
C PHE A 224 -21.77 16.34 3.13
N PHE A 225 -22.25 15.81 2.04
CA PHE A 225 -23.63 15.36 1.90
C PHE A 225 -23.68 14.01 1.20
N THR A 226 -24.74 13.26 1.43
CA THR A 226 -25.06 12.02 0.73
C THR A 226 -26.30 12.21 -0.11
N PHE A 227 -26.32 11.59 -1.28
CA PHE A 227 -27.51 11.51 -2.12
C PHE A 227 -27.64 10.09 -2.68
N GLN A 228 -28.84 9.69 -2.99
CA GLN A 228 -29.09 8.40 -3.61
C GLN A 228 -29.17 8.60 -5.12
N THR A 229 -28.43 7.77 -5.86
CA THR A 229 -28.47 7.73 -7.33
C THR A 229 -29.71 6.97 -7.82
N SER A 230 -30.03 7.08 -9.10
CA SER A 230 -31.23 6.44 -9.70
C SER A 230 -31.20 4.91 -9.65
N ASP A 231 -30.03 4.31 -9.52
CA ASP A 231 -29.83 2.86 -9.33
C ASP A 231 -29.82 2.42 -7.86
N GLY A 232 -30.09 3.34 -6.94
CA GLY A 232 -30.15 3.06 -5.50
C GLY A 232 -28.82 3.09 -4.76
N THR A 233 -27.72 3.43 -5.41
CA THR A 233 -26.41 3.60 -4.75
C THR A 233 -26.39 4.89 -3.94
N HIS A 234 -25.75 4.85 -2.75
CA HIS A 234 -25.54 5.98 -1.82
C HIS A 234 -24.12 6.50 -1.86
#